data_43d035cd2abeb7fa61a90b94a8fb3a06
#
_entry.id   43d035cd2abeb7fa61a90b94a8fb3a06
#
_cell.length_a   1.000
_cell.length_b   1.000
_cell.length_c   1.000
_cell.angle_alpha   90.00
_cell.angle_beta   90.00
_cell.angle_gamma   90.00
#
_symmetry.space_group_name_H-M   'P 1'
#
loop_
_entity.id
_entity.type
_entity.pdbx_description
1 polymer ?
#
loop_
_entity_poly.entity_id
_entity_poly.type
_entity_poly.pdbx_seq_one_letter_code
_entity_poly.pdbx_strand_id
1 'polypeptide(L)'
;MEDGTFADALGAGIDLQPHTLNSGTEAIEALFSGAIDAAFVGPNPAINGFAQSGGEALRIVAGTTSGGAALVVRDGIDAPDDLIGTTLATPALGNTQDVALRSWLAGQGIDATTEGGGDVSVRPQENADTLTAFVDGAIDGAWVPEPWATRLVLEGGGHVLVDEATLWEGGRFVTTQLVVAASYLEDHPALVRALIAGLLDSIDTVNADPAAAQAAVNDGIEAITGKRLADATLAGAWAKLTFTPDPVPGSLEGSKEHAVAIDLLEPVDLSAIYDLTLLNQELSDRGQPPGGGARGPAGGRGAANPPRPQPVIRPGRRPSACGSRARRAG
;
A
#
# COMPACT_ATOMS: atom_id res chain seq x y z
N MET A 1 1.84 -16.32 -12.94
CA MET A 1 1.88 -17.68 -12.37
C MET A 1 1.24 -18.68 -13.32
N GLU A 2 0.09 -18.40 -13.88
CA GLU A 2 -0.58 -19.30 -14.85
C GLU A 2 0.16 -19.47 -16.17
N ASP A 3 1.01 -18.53 -16.56
CA ASP A 3 1.90 -18.60 -17.73
C ASP A 3 3.11 -19.55 -17.55
N GLY A 4 3.26 -20.16 -16.36
CA GLY A 4 4.35 -21.07 -16.06
C GLY A 4 5.68 -20.42 -15.69
N THR A 5 5.85 -19.10 -15.80
CA THR A 5 7.14 -18.41 -15.59
C THR A 5 7.80 -18.77 -14.25
N PHE A 6 7.04 -18.79 -13.15
CA PHE A 6 7.57 -19.18 -11.84
C PHE A 6 7.87 -20.69 -11.74
N ALA A 7 7.03 -21.54 -12.34
CA ALA A 7 7.25 -22.99 -12.34
C ALA A 7 8.51 -23.35 -13.15
N ASP A 8 8.71 -22.68 -14.29
CA ASP A 8 9.91 -22.87 -15.12
C ASP A 8 11.17 -22.41 -14.38
N ALA A 9 11.13 -21.28 -13.69
CA ALA A 9 12.25 -20.78 -12.89
C ALA A 9 12.59 -21.70 -11.71
N LEU A 10 11.60 -22.26 -11.03
CA LEU A 10 11.76 -23.19 -9.92
C LEU A 10 12.28 -24.56 -10.38
N GLY A 11 12.00 -24.95 -11.63
CA GLY A 11 12.50 -26.16 -12.26
C GLY A 11 11.70 -27.43 -11.93
N ALA A 12 12.05 -28.51 -12.63
CA ALA A 12 11.36 -29.79 -12.51
C ALA A 12 11.50 -30.38 -11.09
N GLY A 13 10.39 -30.77 -10.50
CA GLY A 13 10.34 -31.43 -9.19
C GLY A 13 9.97 -30.53 -8.03
N ILE A 14 9.77 -29.23 -8.27
CA ILE A 14 9.18 -28.30 -7.32
C ILE A 14 7.71 -28.10 -7.66
N ASP A 15 6.83 -28.32 -6.68
CA ASP A 15 5.40 -28.11 -6.79
C ASP A 15 5.07 -26.73 -6.22
N LEU A 16 4.84 -25.76 -7.10
CA LEU A 16 4.43 -24.40 -6.71
C LEU A 16 2.93 -24.39 -6.44
N GLN A 17 2.55 -24.09 -5.20
CA GLN A 17 1.16 -24.02 -4.78
C GLN A 17 0.76 -22.56 -4.47
N PRO A 18 0.12 -21.84 -5.42
CA PRO A 18 -0.33 -20.49 -5.18
C PRO A 18 -1.59 -20.47 -4.32
N HIS A 19 -1.60 -19.56 -3.32
CA HIS A 19 -2.74 -19.28 -2.46
C HIS A 19 -3.19 -17.85 -2.66
N THR A 20 -4.51 -17.63 -2.77
CA THR A 20 -5.10 -16.29 -2.80
C THR A 20 -5.61 -15.95 -1.41
N LEU A 21 -5.21 -14.80 -0.88
CA LEU A 21 -5.56 -14.29 0.44
C LEU A 21 -6.21 -12.91 0.30
N ASN A 22 -7.13 -12.57 1.21
CA ASN A 22 -7.93 -11.35 1.09
C ASN A 22 -7.20 -10.09 1.60
N SER A 23 -6.18 -10.25 2.44
CA SER A 23 -5.42 -9.13 3.01
C SER A 23 -3.94 -9.48 3.24
N GLY A 24 -3.10 -8.43 3.32
CA GLY A 24 -1.70 -8.60 3.68
C GLY A 24 -1.51 -9.10 5.12
N THR A 25 -2.42 -8.78 6.03
CA THR A 25 -2.40 -9.30 7.41
C THR A 25 -2.59 -10.81 7.43
N GLU A 26 -3.59 -11.33 6.70
CA GLU A 26 -3.82 -12.76 6.54
C GLU A 26 -2.60 -13.46 5.91
N ALA A 27 -1.93 -12.83 4.94
CA ALA A 27 -0.72 -13.37 4.34
C ALA A 27 0.44 -13.47 5.35
N ILE A 28 0.62 -12.50 6.23
CA ILE A 28 1.64 -12.55 7.29
C ILE A 28 1.30 -13.63 8.33
N GLU A 29 0.05 -13.80 8.70
CA GLU A 29 -0.39 -14.88 9.60
C GLU A 29 -0.13 -16.26 8.99
N ALA A 30 -0.42 -16.43 7.68
CA ALA A 30 -0.13 -17.66 6.95
C ALA A 30 1.38 -17.95 6.87
N LEU A 31 2.20 -16.90 6.69
CA LEU A 31 3.66 -17.00 6.71
C LEU A 31 4.17 -17.43 8.10
N PHE A 32 3.64 -16.85 9.18
CA PHE A 32 4.03 -17.18 10.56
C PHE A 32 3.64 -18.59 10.97
N SER A 33 2.49 -19.07 10.48
CA SER A 33 2.06 -20.45 10.74
C SER A 33 2.80 -21.50 9.91
N GLY A 34 3.61 -21.08 8.91
CA GLY A 34 4.26 -21.97 7.96
C GLY A 34 3.28 -22.58 6.93
N ALA A 35 2.09 -21.99 6.77
CA ALA A 35 1.16 -22.41 5.72
C ALA A 35 1.61 -21.97 4.32
N ILE A 36 2.41 -20.90 4.25
CA ILE A 36 3.09 -20.44 3.03
C ILE A 36 4.54 -20.06 3.35
N ASP A 37 5.40 -20.13 2.35
CA ASP A 37 6.83 -19.84 2.47
C ASP A 37 7.19 -18.42 2.03
N ALA A 38 6.38 -17.85 1.13
CA ALA A 38 6.56 -16.52 0.56
C ALA A 38 5.21 -15.88 0.25
N ALA A 39 5.18 -14.54 0.22
CA ALA A 39 3.98 -13.78 -0.09
C ALA A 39 4.29 -12.46 -0.81
N PHE A 40 3.37 -12.03 -1.66
CA PHE A 40 3.32 -10.67 -2.19
C PHE A 40 2.42 -9.83 -1.29
N VAL A 41 3.00 -8.87 -0.57
CA VAL A 41 2.27 -8.04 0.41
C VAL A 41 2.66 -6.57 0.32
N GLY A 42 1.78 -5.72 0.86
CA GLY A 42 2.06 -4.30 1.03
C GLY A 42 3.07 -4.00 2.15
N PRO A 43 3.58 -2.75 2.23
CA PRO A 43 4.59 -2.36 3.22
C PRO A 43 4.13 -2.53 4.67
N ASN A 44 2.96 -2.02 5.07
CA ASN A 44 2.57 -2.04 6.49
C ASN A 44 2.32 -3.46 7.03
N PRO A 45 1.69 -4.41 6.32
CA PRO A 45 1.66 -5.79 6.77
C PRO A 45 3.05 -6.40 7.00
N ALA A 46 4.01 -6.15 6.10
CA ALA A 46 5.39 -6.62 6.27
C ALA A 46 6.08 -5.96 7.48
N ILE A 47 5.92 -4.64 7.66
CA ILE A 47 6.45 -3.90 8.82
C ILE A 47 5.86 -4.43 10.13
N ASN A 48 4.53 -4.61 10.19
CA ASN A 48 3.84 -5.11 11.37
C ASN A 48 4.29 -6.53 11.72
N GLY A 49 4.39 -7.42 10.72
CA GLY A 49 4.89 -8.77 10.94
C GLY A 49 6.35 -8.79 11.41
N PHE A 50 7.20 -7.95 10.81
CA PHE A 50 8.58 -7.80 11.24
C PHE A 50 8.66 -7.32 12.70
N ALA A 51 7.91 -6.28 13.07
CA ALA A 51 7.87 -5.75 14.43
C ALA A 51 7.35 -6.79 15.44
N GLN A 52 6.24 -7.48 15.14
CA GLN A 52 5.63 -8.49 16.02
C GLN A 52 6.55 -9.68 16.27
N SER A 53 7.38 -10.05 15.31
CA SER A 53 8.35 -11.14 15.45
C SER A 53 9.69 -10.71 16.06
N GLY A 54 9.83 -9.47 16.50
CA GLY A 54 11.11 -8.95 16.98
C GLY A 54 12.19 -8.86 15.87
N GLY A 55 11.78 -8.81 14.61
CA GLY A 55 12.68 -8.71 13.46
C GLY A 55 13.17 -10.07 12.93
N GLU A 56 12.62 -11.19 13.39
CA GLU A 56 13.19 -12.52 13.08
C GLU A 56 12.43 -13.29 12.00
N ALA A 57 11.09 -13.15 11.89
CA ALA A 57 10.29 -14.12 11.14
C ALA A 57 10.27 -13.96 9.62
N LEU A 58 10.56 -12.77 9.08
CA LEU A 58 10.46 -12.51 7.63
C LEU A 58 11.58 -11.61 7.11
N ARG A 59 11.78 -11.68 5.79
CA ARG A 59 12.63 -10.75 5.03
C ARG A 59 11.93 -10.29 3.76
N ILE A 60 12.10 -9.03 3.42
CA ILE A 60 11.76 -8.48 2.10
C ILE A 60 12.92 -8.79 1.18
N VAL A 61 12.68 -9.55 0.11
CA VAL A 61 13.71 -10.01 -0.81
C VAL A 61 13.67 -9.32 -2.17
N ALA A 62 12.55 -8.69 -2.54
CA ALA A 62 12.42 -7.90 -3.77
C ALA A 62 11.21 -6.95 -3.69
N GLY A 63 11.24 -5.84 -4.45
CA GLY A 63 10.05 -5.11 -4.84
C GLY A 63 9.27 -5.83 -5.94
N THR A 64 8.03 -5.40 -6.19
CA THR A 64 7.22 -5.90 -7.32
C THR A 64 6.46 -4.79 -8.00
N THR A 65 5.76 -3.94 -7.23
CA THR A 65 5.04 -2.78 -7.78
C THR A 65 5.23 -1.53 -6.93
N SER A 66 5.27 -0.41 -7.62
CA SER A 66 5.23 0.94 -7.07
C SER A 66 4.04 1.70 -7.63
N GLY A 67 3.40 2.55 -6.83
CA GLY A 67 2.24 3.34 -7.24
C GLY A 67 0.92 2.57 -7.13
N GLY A 68 -0.14 3.17 -7.66
CA GLY A 68 -1.44 2.53 -7.80
C GLY A 68 -2.24 2.46 -6.50
N ALA A 69 -2.33 3.55 -5.76
CA ALA A 69 -3.29 3.71 -4.67
C ALA A 69 -3.85 5.14 -4.66
N ALA A 70 -5.10 5.30 -4.25
CA ALA A 70 -5.78 6.59 -4.23
C ALA A 70 -6.93 6.64 -3.23
N LEU A 71 -7.24 7.84 -2.74
CA LEU A 71 -8.52 8.16 -2.11
C LEU A 71 -9.50 8.54 -3.21
N VAL A 72 -10.52 7.70 -3.40
CA VAL A 72 -11.64 7.95 -4.31
C VAL A 72 -12.86 8.31 -3.48
N VAL A 73 -13.56 9.36 -3.87
CA VAL A 73 -14.74 9.90 -3.17
C VAL A 73 -15.89 10.15 -4.15
N ARG A 74 -17.10 10.30 -3.61
CA ARG A 74 -18.27 10.65 -4.43
C ARG A 74 -18.36 12.14 -4.71
N ASP A 75 -19.19 12.52 -5.66
CA ASP A 75 -19.45 13.91 -6.02
C ASP A 75 -19.82 14.76 -4.81
N GLY A 76 -19.33 16.00 -4.78
CA GLY A 76 -19.55 16.96 -3.71
C GLY A 76 -18.52 16.94 -2.59
N ILE A 77 -17.47 16.09 -2.71
CA ILE A 77 -16.31 16.05 -1.82
C ILE A 77 -15.09 16.45 -2.65
N ASP A 78 -14.75 17.73 -2.67
CA ASP A 78 -13.68 18.28 -3.52
C ASP A 78 -12.46 18.74 -2.72
N ALA A 79 -12.57 18.80 -1.38
CA ALA A 79 -11.52 19.27 -0.48
C ALA A 79 -11.50 18.45 0.83
N PRO A 80 -10.38 18.46 1.59
CA PRO A 80 -10.30 17.75 2.87
C PRO A 80 -11.41 18.10 3.87
N ASP A 81 -11.80 19.37 3.95
CA ASP A 81 -12.86 19.83 4.86
C ASP A 81 -14.23 19.23 4.54
N ASP A 82 -14.49 18.82 3.29
CA ASP A 82 -15.75 18.19 2.88
C ASP A 82 -15.86 16.74 3.39
N LEU A 83 -14.76 16.16 3.87
CA LEU A 83 -14.78 14.81 4.45
C LEU A 83 -15.38 14.77 5.85
N ILE A 84 -15.53 15.90 6.56
CA ILE A 84 -16.05 15.93 7.92
C ILE A 84 -17.48 15.40 7.95
N GLY A 85 -17.72 14.40 8.78
CA GLY A 85 -19.00 13.70 8.92
C GLY A 85 -19.23 12.57 7.93
N THR A 86 -18.25 12.26 7.05
CA THR A 86 -18.34 11.18 6.07
C THR A 86 -17.88 9.84 6.64
N THR A 87 -18.19 8.79 5.88
CA THR A 87 -17.69 7.44 6.12
C THR A 87 -16.77 7.01 4.97
N LEU A 88 -15.52 6.70 5.28
CA LEU A 88 -14.54 6.21 4.32
C LEU A 88 -14.17 4.75 4.62
N ALA A 89 -13.82 3.98 3.59
CA ALA A 89 -13.37 2.61 3.74
C ALA A 89 -11.87 2.45 3.45
N THR A 90 -11.28 1.41 4.04
CA THR A 90 -9.92 0.92 3.78
C THR A 90 -9.93 -0.60 3.74
N PRO A 91 -8.94 -1.28 3.09
CA PRO A 91 -9.00 -2.74 2.91
C PRO A 91 -8.96 -3.54 4.21
N ALA A 92 -8.19 -3.10 5.21
CA ALA A 92 -8.10 -3.72 6.54
C ALA A 92 -7.45 -2.76 7.52
N LEU A 93 -7.78 -2.87 8.81
CA LEU A 93 -7.17 -2.05 9.86
C LEU A 93 -5.64 -2.26 9.90
N GLY A 94 -4.89 -1.17 9.92
CA GLY A 94 -3.43 -1.17 9.99
C GLY A 94 -2.73 -1.68 8.73
N ASN A 95 -3.46 -1.89 7.63
CA ASN A 95 -2.82 -2.18 6.36
C ASN A 95 -2.34 -0.89 5.67
N THR A 96 -1.70 -1.01 4.52
CA THR A 96 -1.04 0.11 3.84
C THR A 96 -1.98 1.29 3.59
N GLN A 97 -3.16 1.05 3.04
CA GLN A 97 -4.12 2.10 2.70
C GLN A 97 -4.84 2.68 3.92
N ASP A 98 -5.00 1.90 4.98
CA ASP A 98 -5.57 2.38 6.24
C ASP A 98 -4.61 3.34 6.95
N VAL A 99 -3.33 2.97 7.01
CA VAL A 99 -2.26 3.85 7.52
C VAL A 99 -2.14 5.12 6.67
N ALA A 100 -2.15 4.98 5.33
CA ALA A 100 -2.08 6.12 4.42
C ALA A 100 -3.24 7.11 4.63
N LEU A 101 -4.48 6.60 4.69
CA LEU A 101 -5.67 7.44 4.92
C LEU A 101 -5.61 8.15 6.27
N ARG A 102 -5.40 7.41 7.36
CA ARG A 102 -5.40 7.99 8.71
C ARG A 102 -4.27 8.99 8.91
N SER A 103 -3.08 8.69 8.42
CA SER A 103 -1.94 9.60 8.47
C SER A 103 -2.19 10.87 7.65
N TRP A 104 -2.79 10.73 6.46
CA TRP A 104 -3.14 11.88 5.63
C TRP A 104 -4.22 12.74 6.30
N LEU A 105 -5.30 12.15 6.85
CA LEU A 105 -6.34 12.87 7.59
C LEU A 105 -5.75 13.62 8.80
N ALA A 106 -4.90 12.98 9.58
CA ALA A 106 -4.21 13.62 10.70
C ALA A 106 -3.35 14.80 10.23
N GLY A 107 -2.69 14.69 9.08
CA GLY A 107 -1.94 15.78 8.44
C GLY A 107 -2.83 16.96 8.01
N GLN A 108 -4.11 16.73 7.72
CA GLN A 108 -5.12 17.78 7.46
C GLN A 108 -5.75 18.33 8.75
N GLY A 109 -5.45 17.76 9.92
CA GLY A 109 -6.06 18.11 11.20
C GLY A 109 -7.47 17.55 11.37
N ILE A 110 -7.79 16.46 10.66
CA ILE A 110 -9.07 15.73 10.70
C ILE A 110 -8.86 14.48 11.56
N ASP A 111 -9.68 14.31 12.59
CA ASP A 111 -9.60 13.16 13.51
C ASP A 111 -10.34 11.94 12.96
N ALA A 112 -9.70 10.75 13.05
CA ALA A 112 -10.29 9.47 12.65
C ALA A 112 -9.77 8.35 13.57
N THR A 113 -10.60 7.92 14.54
CA THR A 113 -10.20 6.90 15.50
C THR A 113 -10.25 5.49 14.91
N THR A 114 -9.51 4.56 15.50
CA THR A 114 -9.49 3.14 15.10
C THR A 114 -10.82 2.43 15.32
N GLU A 115 -11.65 2.95 16.25
CA GLU A 115 -12.98 2.45 16.54
C GLU A 115 -14.07 2.97 15.59
N GLY A 116 -13.68 3.77 14.56
CA GLY A 116 -14.60 4.32 13.56
C GLY A 116 -15.31 5.60 14.01
N GLY A 117 -14.73 6.33 14.97
CA GLY A 117 -15.17 7.66 15.43
C GLY A 117 -14.24 8.77 14.95
N GLY A 118 -14.49 10.00 15.45
CA GLY A 118 -13.79 11.22 15.08
C GLY A 118 -14.59 12.10 14.15
N ASP A 119 -13.89 12.97 13.41
CA ASP A 119 -14.50 13.84 12.39
C ASP A 119 -14.91 13.03 11.13
N VAL A 120 -14.18 11.93 10.88
CA VAL A 120 -14.40 10.98 9.77
C VAL A 120 -14.48 9.56 10.33
N SER A 121 -15.50 8.79 9.91
CA SER A 121 -15.61 7.37 10.26
C SER A 121 -14.82 6.53 9.24
N VAL A 122 -13.72 5.89 9.67
CA VAL A 122 -12.95 4.96 8.80
C VAL A 122 -13.38 3.53 9.11
N ARG A 123 -13.85 2.80 8.07
CA ARG A 123 -14.34 1.41 8.14
C ARG A 123 -13.43 0.48 7.34
N PRO A 124 -12.61 -0.33 8.02
CA PRO A 124 -11.87 -1.40 7.35
C PRO A 124 -12.84 -2.49 6.87
N GLN A 125 -12.76 -2.82 5.58
CA GLN A 125 -13.58 -3.86 4.94
C GLN A 125 -12.94 -4.32 3.62
N GLU A 126 -13.26 -5.53 3.16
CA GLU A 126 -12.70 -6.06 1.91
C GLU A 126 -13.01 -5.15 0.72
N ASN A 127 -12.10 -5.11 -0.26
CA ASN A 127 -12.22 -4.21 -1.41
C ASN A 127 -13.47 -4.48 -2.26
N ALA A 128 -13.91 -5.74 -2.37
CA ALA A 128 -15.12 -6.11 -3.11
C ALA A 128 -16.38 -5.55 -2.42
N ASP A 129 -16.43 -5.62 -1.09
CA ASP A 129 -17.50 -5.05 -0.28
C ASP A 129 -17.47 -3.53 -0.30
N THR A 130 -16.26 -2.93 -0.34
CA THR A 130 -16.05 -1.49 -0.47
C THR A 130 -16.67 -0.95 -1.77
N LEU A 131 -16.45 -1.62 -2.91
CA LEU A 131 -17.07 -1.22 -4.17
C LEU A 131 -18.60 -1.29 -4.08
N THR A 132 -19.15 -2.37 -3.53
CA THR A 132 -20.58 -2.54 -3.35
C THR A 132 -21.16 -1.45 -2.43
N ALA A 133 -20.55 -1.22 -1.27
CA ALA A 133 -20.97 -0.19 -0.32
C ALA A 133 -20.90 1.23 -0.91
N PHE A 134 -19.90 1.50 -1.75
CA PHE A 134 -19.75 2.78 -2.43
C PHE A 134 -20.85 3.00 -3.47
N VAL A 135 -21.14 1.98 -4.31
CA VAL A 135 -22.23 2.03 -5.31
C VAL A 135 -23.58 2.22 -4.64
N ASP A 136 -23.83 1.51 -3.54
CA ASP A 136 -25.09 1.57 -2.78
C ASP A 136 -25.24 2.86 -1.94
N GLY A 137 -24.21 3.68 -1.86
CA GLY A 137 -24.23 4.93 -1.08
C GLY A 137 -24.09 4.74 0.43
N ALA A 138 -23.58 3.59 0.87
CA ALA A 138 -23.35 3.29 2.28
C ALA A 138 -22.04 3.89 2.82
N ILE A 139 -21.11 4.26 1.93
CA ILE A 139 -19.87 4.98 2.22
C ILE A 139 -19.67 6.11 1.23
N ASP A 140 -18.88 7.11 1.62
CA ASP A 140 -18.66 8.34 0.86
C ASP A 140 -17.35 8.31 0.06
N GLY A 141 -16.44 7.39 0.37
CA GLY A 141 -15.18 7.21 -0.32
C GLY A 141 -14.39 6.05 0.23
N ALA A 142 -13.24 5.79 -0.40
CA ALA A 142 -12.31 4.78 0.07
C ALA A 142 -10.88 5.06 -0.39
N TRP A 143 -9.90 4.75 0.46
CA TRP A 143 -8.50 4.67 0.06
C TRP A 143 -8.17 3.22 -0.26
N VAL A 144 -7.94 2.96 -1.52
CA VAL A 144 -7.79 1.59 -2.02
C VAL A 144 -6.67 1.48 -3.05
N PRO A 145 -6.09 0.27 -3.23
CA PRO A 145 -5.13 0.03 -4.30
C PRO A 145 -5.85 -0.18 -5.64
N GLU A 146 -5.08 -0.11 -6.74
CA GLU A 146 -5.55 -0.59 -8.03
C GLU A 146 -5.76 -2.12 -8.04
N PRO A 147 -6.73 -2.66 -8.77
CA PRO A 147 -7.64 -1.97 -9.70
C PRO A 147 -8.88 -1.34 -9.04
N TRP A 148 -8.99 -1.37 -7.71
CA TRP A 148 -10.17 -0.95 -6.99
C TRP A 148 -10.41 0.56 -7.06
N ALA A 149 -9.34 1.38 -7.07
CA ALA A 149 -9.46 2.83 -7.25
C ALA A 149 -10.10 3.14 -8.62
N THR A 150 -9.60 2.53 -9.69
CA THR A 150 -10.20 2.68 -11.02
C THR A 150 -11.63 2.16 -11.07
N ARG A 151 -11.96 1.06 -10.38
CA ARG A 151 -13.34 0.53 -10.31
C ARG A 151 -14.30 1.47 -9.59
N LEU A 152 -13.88 2.07 -8.48
CA LEU A 152 -14.70 3.08 -7.77
C LEU A 152 -15.00 4.28 -8.67
N VAL A 153 -14.06 4.69 -9.52
CA VAL A 153 -14.28 5.76 -10.49
C VAL A 153 -15.22 5.31 -11.62
N LEU A 154 -14.92 4.20 -12.30
CA LEU A 154 -15.62 3.80 -13.52
C LEU A 154 -16.96 3.09 -13.26
N GLU A 155 -17.04 2.30 -12.19
CA GLU A 155 -18.23 1.52 -11.84
C GLU A 155 -19.06 2.23 -10.76
N GLY A 156 -18.42 2.96 -9.84
CA GLY A 156 -19.05 3.66 -8.74
C GLY A 156 -19.40 5.13 -9.03
N GLY A 157 -18.85 5.72 -10.10
CA GLY A 157 -19.07 7.13 -10.44
C GLY A 157 -18.34 8.11 -9.50
N GLY A 158 -17.33 7.64 -8.76
CA GLY A 158 -16.48 8.49 -7.93
C GLY A 158 -15.40 9.23 -8.72
N HIS A 159 -14.66 10.08 -8.02
CA HIS A 159 -13.46 10.71 -8.55
C HIS A 159 -12.29 10.61 -7.57
N VAL A 160 -11.07 10.76 -8.07
CA VAL A 160 -9.85 10.72 -7.23
C VAL A 160 -9.71 12.07 -6.53
N LEU A 161 -9.83 12.08 -5.20
CA LEU A 161 -9.53 13.25 -4.36
C LEU A 161 -8.03 13.34 -4.10
N VAL A 162 -7.36 12.20 -3.83
CA VAL A 162 -5.92 12.14 -3.59
C VAL A 162 -5.34 10.97 -4.38
N ASP A 163 -4.44 11.28 -5.32
CA ASP A 163 -3.53 10.26 -5.90
C ASP A 163 -2.35 10.14 -4.93
N GLU A 164 -2.17 8.97 -4.34
CA GLU A 164 -1.15 8.73 -3.31
C GLU A 164 0.27 9.05 -3.81
N ALA A 165 0.53 8.90 -5.11
CA ALA A 165 1.81 9.26 -5.71
C ALA A 165 2.20 10.73 -5.45
N THR A 166 1.22 11.63 -5.31
CA THR A 166 1.49 13.05 -5.02
C THR A 166 2.04 13.32 -3.62
N LEU A 167 1.95 12.34 -2.72
CA LEU A 167 2.42 12.44 -1.33
C LEU A 167 3.87 11.94 -1.15
N TRP A 168 4.43 11.31 -2.18
CA TRP A 168 5.75 10.68 -2.11
C TRP A 168 6.77 11.38 -3.01
N GLU A 169 8.03 11.38 -2.58
CA GLU A 169 9.13 11.98 -3.36
C GLU A 169 9.25 11.30 -4.74
N GLY A 170 9.19 12.10 -5.79
CA GLY A 170 9.22 11.62 -7.18
C GLY A 170 8.03 10.72 -7.56
N GLY A 171 6.96 10.72 -6.77
CA GLY A 171 5.79 9.87 -7.00
C GLY A 171 6.02 8.38 -6.73
N ARG A 172 7.15 8.02 -6.12
CA ARG A 172 7.57 6.61 -5.95
C ARG A 172 7.31 6.13 -4.53
N PHE A 173 6.49 5.10 -4.41
CA PHE A 173 6.22 4.40 -3.15
C PHE A 173 5.92 2.93 -3.43
N VAL A 174 6.36 2.05 -2.53
CA VAL A 174 6.11 0.62 -2.67
C VAL A 174 4.65 0.31 -2.35
N THR A 175 4.00 -0.45 -3.22
CA THR A 175 2.63 -0.95 -2.98
C THR A 175 2.63 -2.44 -2.74
N THR A 176 3.53 -3.16 -3.41
CA THR A 176 3.68 -4.60 -3.22
C THR A 176 5.15 -5.00 -3.30
N GLN A 177 5.54 -5.92 -2.41
CA GLN A 177 6.87 -6.48 -2.34
C GLN A 177 6.81 -7.98 -2.05
N LEU A 178 7.86 -8.70 -2.42
CA LEU A 178 8.01 -10.12 -2.12
C LEU A 178 8.66 -10.27 -0.74
N VAL A 179 7.93 -10.89 0.17
CA VAL A 179 8.44 -11.32 1.48
C VAL A 179 8.58 -12.82 1.53
N VAL A 180 9.55 -13.30 2.28
CA VAL A 180 9.76 -14.72 2.55
C VAL A 180 9.92 -14.96 4.05
N ALA A 181 9.54 -16.14 4.53
CA ALA A 181 9.87 -16.58 5.89
C ALA A 181 11.40 -16.62 6.03
N ALA A 182 11.94 -16.05 7.11
CA ALA A 182 13.39 -15.98 7.32
C ALA A 182 14.02 -17.38 7.38
N SER A 183 13.36 -18.34 8.05
CA SER A 183 13.80 -19.74 8.08
C SER A 183 13.82 -20.39 6.69
N TYR A 184 12.82 -20.11 5.85
CA TYR A 184 12.78 -20.65 4.50
C TYR A 184 13.91 -20.07 3.62
N LEU A 185 14.22 -18.78 3.79
CA LEU A 185 15.36 -18.14 3.12
C LEU A 185 16.70 -18.79 3.51
N GLU A 186 16.87 -19.11 4.81
CA GLU A 186 18.07 -19.79 5.32
C GLU A 186 18.19 -21.23 4.84
N ASP A 187 17.09 -21.99 4.89
CA ASP A 187 17.08 -23.43 4.57
C ASP A 187 17.05 -23.70 3.05
N HIS A 188 16.43 -22.78 2.27
CA HIS A 188 16.16 -22.96 0.84
C HIS A 188 16.58 -21.77 -0.03
N PRO A 189 17.79 -21.19 0.12
CA PRO A 189 18.19 -19.97 -0.61
C PRO A 189 18.17 -20.15 -2.13
N ALA A 190 18.39 -21.37 -2.63
CA ALA A 190 18.33 -21.66 -4.06
C ALA A 190 16.89 -21.55 -4.62
N LEU A 191 15.87 -21.96 -3.84
CA LEU A 191 14.47 -21.84 -4.23
C LEU A 191 14.01 -20.37 -4.17
N VAL A 192 14.43 -19.63 -3.14
CA VAL A 192 14.13 -18.19 -3.05
C VAL A 192 14.79 -17.44 -4.22
N ARG A 193 16.02 -17.79 -4.60
CA ARG A 193 16.69 -17.23 -5.77
C ARG A 193 15.91 -17.53 -7.07
N ALA A 194 15.44 -18.76 -7.24
CA ALA A 194 14.63 -19.16 -8.39
C ALA A 194 13.27 -18.41 -8.42
N LEU A 195 12.65 -18.20 -7.26
CA LEU A 195 11.43 -17.37 -7.14
C LEU A 195 11.69 -15.94 -7.56
N ILE A 196 12.82 -15.34 -7.14
CA ILE A 196 13.23 -14.00 -7.56
C ILE A 196 13.51 -13.96 -9.07
N ALA A 197 14.16 -15.00 -9.64
CA ALA A 197 14.38 -15.08 -11.09
C ALA A 197 13.07 -15.08 -11.87
N GLY A 198 12.07 -15.87 -11.46
CA GLY A 198 10.74 -15.87 -12.05
C GLY A 198 10.01 -14.53 -11.92
N LEU A 199 10.20 -13.83 -10.78
CA LEU A 199 9.68 -12.47 -10.60
C LEU A 199 10.31 -11.48 -11.60
N LEU A 200 11.62 -11.51 -11.77
CA LEU A 200 12.33 -10.65 -12.72
C LEU A 200 11.89 -10.92 -14.16
N ASP A 201 11.76 -12.19 -14.56
CA ASP A 201 11.26 -12.57 -15.88
C ASP A 201 9.83 -12.07 -16.12
N SER A 202 8.98 -12.15 -15.08
CA SER A 202 7.61 -11.60 -15.13
C SER A 202 7.62 -10.09 -15.27
N ILE A 203 8.45 -9.37 -14.52
CA ILE A 203 8.58 -7.90 -14.61
C ILE A 203 9.10 -7.50 -16.00
N ASP A 204 10.11 -8.18 -16.53
CA ASP A 204 10.66 -7.92 -17.86
C ASP A 204 9.58 -8.15 -18.94
N THR A 205 8.79 -9.23 -18.85
CA THR A 205 7.69 -9.54 -19.77
C THR A 205 6.60 -8.47 -19.72
N VAL A 206 6.17 -8.08 -18.54
CA VAL A 206 5.13 -7.06 -18.31
C VAL A 206 5.56 -5.71 -18.87
N ASN A 207 6.81 -5.34 -18.72
CA ASN A 207 7.35 -4.08 -19.22
C ASN A 207 7.64 -4.10 -20.72
N ALA A 208 7.97 -5.26 -21.30
CA ALA A 208 8.28 -5.39 -22.73
C ALA A 208 7.02 -5.36 -23.60
N ASP A 209 5.93 -6.00 -23.19
CA ASP A 209 4.64 -6.01 -23.91
C ASP A 209 3.47 -5.82 -22.93
N PRO A 210 3.17 -4.57 -22.55
CA PRO A 210 2.07 -4.28 -21.63
C PRO A 210 0.70 -4.74 -22.13
N ALA A 211 0.48 -4.80 -23.45
CA ALA A 211 -0.82 -5.22 -23.99
C ALA A 211 -1.03 -6.74 -23.83
N ALA A 212 -0.01 -7.54 -24.17
CA ALA A 212 -0.05 -8.98 -23.94
C ALA A 212 -0.13 -9.30 -22.45
N ALA A 213 0.63 -8.57 -21.61
CA ALA A 213 0.60 -8.75 -20.16
C ALA A 213 -0.76 -8.44 -19.54
N GLN A 214 -1.44 -7.37 -19.97
CA GLN A 214 -2.80 -7.05 -19.54
C GLN A 214 -3.78 -8.16 -19.90
N ALA A 215 -3.67 -8.73 -21.10
CA ALA A 215 -4.52 -9.85 -21.50
C ALA A 215 -4.30 -11.07 -20.59
N ALA A 216 -3.05 -11.47 -20.35
CA ALA A 216 -2.70 -12.59 -19.50
C ALA A 216 -3.15 -12.38 -18.03
N VAL A 217 -2.97 -11.16 -17.49
CA VAL A 217 -3.45 -10.82 -16.14
C VAL A 217 -4.97 -10.93 -16.06
N ASN A 218 -5.70 -10.47 -17.09
CA ASN A 218 -7.16 -10.55 -17.09
C ASN A 218 -7.66 -11.99 -17.24
N ASP A 219 -6.94 -12.85 -17.97
CA ASP A 219 -7.22 -14.29 -18.03
C ASP A 219 -7.00 -14.95 -16.65
N GLY A 220 -5.92 -14.60 -15.94
CA GLY A 220 -5.66 -15.07 -14.59
C GLY A 220 -6.71 -14.58 -13.58
N ILE A 221 -7.16 -13.33 -13.67
CA ILE A 221 -8.24 -12.81 -12.83
C ILE A 221 -9.52 -13.60 -13.10
N GLU A 222 -9.87 -13.89 -14.36
CA GLU A 222 -11.04 -14.69 -14.71
C GLU A 222 -10.93 -16.12 -14.14
N ALA A 223 -9.78 -16.75 -14.24
CA ALA A 223 -9.57 -18.10 -13.72
C ALA A 223 -9.77 -18.18 -12.19
N ILE A 224 -9.35 -17.14 -11.44
CA ILE A 224 -9.47 -17.08 -9.98
C ILE A 224 -10.87 -16.65 -9.53
N THR A 225 -11.45 -15.64 -10.19
CA THR A 225 -12.68 -14.97 -9.73
C THR A 225 -13.92 -15.34 -10.53
N GLY A 226 -13.75 -16.05 -11.65
CA GLY A 226 -14.82 -16.37 -12.60
C GLY A 226 -15.28 -15.19 -13.46
N LYS A 227 -14.60 -14.02 -13.40
CA LYS A 227 -15.01 -12.82 -14.13
C LYS A 227 -13.80 -11.96 -14.53
N ARG A 228 -13.78 -11.54 -15.78
CA ARG A 228 -12.78 -10.57 -16.30
C ARG A 228 -13.08 -9.15 -15.80
N LEU A 229 -12.03 -8.37 -15.64
CA LEU A 229 -12.18 -6.91 -15.53
C LEU A 229 -12.53 -6.32 -16.90
N ALA A 230 -13.28 -5.22 -16.90
CA ALA A 230 -13.48 -4.44 -18.11
C ALA A 230 -12.14 -3.88 -18.61
N ASP A 231 -11.93 -3.83 -19.93
CA ASP A 231 -10.68 -3.36 -20.53
C ASP A 231 -10.31 -1.94 -20.06
N ALA A 232 -11.29 -1.05 -19.93
CA ALA A 232 -11.08 0.30 -19.43
C ALA A 232 -10.58 0.31 -17.96
N THR A 233 -11.09 -0.57 -17.12
CA THR A 233 -10.66 -0.73 -15.72
C THR A 233 -9.21 -1.22 -15.68
N LEU A 234 -8.91 -2.26 -16.45
CA LEU A 234 -7.57 -2.82 -16.50
C LEU A 234 -6.54 -1.80 -17.01
N ALA A 235 -6.85 -1.13 -18.10
CA ALA A 235 -5.97 -0.10 -18.68
C ALA A 235 -5.77 1.10 -17.73
N GLY A 236 -6.84 1.56 -17.06
CA GLY A 236 -6.78 2.64 -16.07
C GLY A 236 -5.89 2.30 -14.88
N ALA A 237 -6.07 1.11 -14.32
CA ALA A 237 -5.25 0.59 -13.23
C ALA A 237 -3.77 0.43 -13.63
N TRP A 238 -3.53 -0.13 -14.82
CA TRP A 238 -2.18 -0.35 -15.34
C TRP A 238 -1.38 0.95 -15.47
N ALA A 239 -2.03 2.01 -15.93
CA ALA A 239 -1.40 3.33 -16.09
C ALA A 239 -0.92 3.96 -14.76
N LYS A 240 -1.40 3.46 -13.63
CA LYS A 240 -1.03 3.94 -12.28
C LYS A 240 0.05 3.10 -11.61
N LEU A 241 0.39 1.95 -12.17
CA LEU A 241 1.36 0.99 -11.62
C LEU A 241 2.70 1.08 -12.35
N THR A 242 3.78 0.88 -11.58
CA THR A 242 5.12 0.65 -12.11
C THR A 242 5.59 -0.71 -11.61
N PHE A 243 5.89 -1.62 -12.52
CA PHE A 243 6.44 -2.94 -12.19
C PHE A 243 7.95 -2.86 -12.10
N THR A 244 8.49 -3.13 -10.90
CA THR A 244 9.92 -2.92 -10.61
C THR A 244 10.40 -3.84 -9.50
N PRO A 245 11.61 -4.43 -9.61
CA PRO A 245 12.20 -5.18 -8.51
C PRO A 245 12.76 -4.30 -7.39
N ASP A 246 12.80 -2.97 -7.58
CA ASP A 246 13.23 -2.01 -6.56
C ASP A 246 12.20 -1.94 -5.43
N PRO A 247 12.53 -2.31 -4.18
CA PRO A 247 11.59 -2.26 -3.06
C PRO A 247 11.34 -0.85 -2.51
N VAL A 248 11.92 0.20 -3.12
CA VAL A 248 11.77 1.61 -2.73
C VAL A 248 11.93 1.83 -1.21
N PRO A 249 13.11 1.56 -0.61
CA PRO A 249 13.26 1.52 0.86
C PRO A 249 12.86 2.81 1.59
N GLY A 250 13.02 3.97 0.93
CA GLY A 250 12.61 5.26 1.51
C GLY A 250 11.12 5.36 1.76
N SER A 251 10.29 4.74 0.91
CA SER A 251 8.83 4.73 1.13
C SER A 251 8.42 3.75 2.22
N LEU A 252 9.14 2.64 2.43
CA LEU A 252 8.90 1.74 3.55
C LEU A 252 9.13 2.44 4.88
N GLU A 253 10.25 3.19 5.01
CA GLU A 253 10.52 4.01 6.19
C GLU A 253 9.41 5.05 6.41
N GLY A 254 8.98 5.76 5.36
CA GLY A 254 7.85 6.69 5.44
C GLY A 254 6.56 6.01 5.90
N SER A 255 6.25 4.81 5.39
CA SER A 255 5.07 4.04 5.83
C SER A 255 5.14 3.65 7.31
N LYS A 256 6.32 3.29 7.81
CA LYS A 256 6.56 3.08 9.26
C LYS A 256 6.32 4.36 10.05
N GLU A 257 6.90 5.48 9.61
CA GLU A 257 6.75 6.78 10.30
C GLU A 257 5.28 7.22 10.34
N HIS A 258 4.53 7.01 9.26
CA HIS A 258 3.10 7.27 9.23
C HIS A 258 2.34 6.41 10.25
N ALA A 259 2.62 5.10 10.34
CA ALA A 259 1.97 4.21 11.28
C ALA A 259 2.28 4.56 12.75
N VAL A 260 3.53 4.93 13.03
CA VAL A 260 3.96 5.38 14.38
C VAL A 260 3.28 6.71 14.75
N ALA A 261 3.18 7.64 13.80
CA ALA A 261 2.58 8.96 14.06
C ALA A 261 1.09 8.93 14.42
N ILE A 262 0.40 7.84 14.09
CA ILE A 262 -1.03 7.62 14.36
C ILE A 262 -1.28 6.49 15.37
N ASP A 263 -0.25 6.10 16.14
CA ASP A 263 -0.31 5.09 17.21
C ASP A 263 -0.75 3.68 16.73
N LEU A 264 -0.57 3.35 15.45
CA LEU A 264 -0.83 2.01 14.90
C LEU A 264 0.40 1.10 14.91
N LEU A 265 1.56 1.64 15.26
CA LEU A 265 2.81 0.89 15.36
C LEU A 265 3.70 1.53 16.43
N GLU A 266 4.30 0.70 17.29
CA GLU A 266 5.39 1.17 18.14
C GLU A 266 6.67 1.41 17.31
N PRO A 267 7.53 2.36 17.71
CA PRO A 267 8.78 2.58 17.01
C PRO A 267 9.60 1.30 16.84
N VAL A 268 10.01 0.99 15.61
CA VAL A 268 10.76 -0.22 15.24
C VAL A 268 11.94 0.13 14.34
N ASP A 269 13.06 -0.55 14.54
CA ASP A 269 14.22 -0.48 13.64
C ASP A 269 14.04 -1.47 12.47
N LEU A 270 13.90 -0.94 11.26
CA LEU A 270 13.74 -1.72 10.03
C LEU A 270 15.07 -2.05 9.33
N SER A 271 16.22 -1.79 9.94
CA SER A 271 17.54 -1.99 9.29
C SER A 271 17.78 -3.42 8.81
N ALA A 272 17.16 -4.41 9.43
CA ALA A 272 17.28 -5.83 9.10
C ALA A 272 16.09 -6.41 8.33
N ILE A 273 15.09 -5.60 7.95
CA ILE A 273 13.89 -6.11 7.26
C ILE A 273 14.19 -6.60 5.83
N TYR A 274 15.22 -6.04 5.19
CA TYR A 274 15.62 -6.38 3.84
C TYR A 274 16.77 -7.41 3.81
N ASP A 275 16.63 -8.43 2.96
CA ASP A 275 17.74 -9.22 2.45
C ASP A 275 17.67 -9.22 0.91
N LEU A 276 18.38 -8.30 0.30
CA LEU A 276 18.45 -8.13 -1.15
C LEU A 276 19.65 -8.86 -1.78
N THR A 277 20.33 -9.73 -1.04
CA THR A 277 21.54 -10.43 -1.49
C THR A 277 21.26 -11.24 -2.76
N LEU A 278 20.22 -12.08 -2.74
CA LEU A 278 19.86 -12.94 -3.87
C LEU A 278 19.31 -12.13 -5.05
N LEU A 279 18.52 -11.09 -4.80
CA LEU A 279 18.06 -10.16 -5.84
C LEU A 279 19.26 -9.51 -6.56
N ASN A 280 20.21 -8.98 -5.79
CA ASN A 280 21.35 -8.29 -6.38
C ASN A 280 22.30 -9.25 -7.13
N GLN A 281 22.38 -10.52 -6.73
CA GLN A 281 23.07 -11.54 -7.51
C GLN A 281 22.38 -11.78 -8.86
N GLU A 282 21.05 -11.99 -8.86
CA GLU A 282 20.27 -12.18 -10.09
C GLU A 282 20.35 -10.97 -11.03
N LEU A 283 20.22 -9.75 -10.50
CA LEU A 283 20.33 -8.52 -11.28
C LEU A 283 21.74 -8.40 -11.90
N SER A 284 22.79 -8.72 -11.12
CA SER A 284 24.17 -8.70 -11.61
C SER A 284 24.40 -9.71 -12.74
N ASP A 285 23.87 -10.93 -12.62
CA ASP A 285 23.99 -11.98 -13.64
C ASP A 285 23.27 -11.58 -14.94
N ARG A 286 22.24 -10.73 -14.85
CA ARG A 286 21.49 -10.14 -15.97
C ARG A 286 22.11 -8.84 -16.49
N GLY A 287 23.21 -8.34 -15.89
CA GLY A 287 23.82 -7.07 -16.23
C GLY A 287 22.97 -5.84 -15.88
N GLN A 288 22.04 -5.98 -14.94
CA GLN A 288 21.15 -4.93 -14.45
C GLN A 288 21.73 -4.27 -13.17
N PRO A 289 21.38 -3.00 -12.89
CA PRO A 289 21.83 -2.32 -11.67
C PRO A 289 21.19 -2.97 -10.42
N PRO A 290 21.86 -2.86 -9.24
CA PRO A 290 21.33 -3.43 -8.00
C PRO A 290 19.99 -2.79 -7.61
N GLY A 291 19.10 -3.59 -7.04
CA GLY A 291 17.85 -3.12 -6.42
C GLY A 291 18.09 -2.41 -5.09
N GLY A 292 17.13 -1.55 -4.69
CA GLY A 292 17.18 -0.86 -3.40
C GLY A 292 17.98 0.43 -3.36
N GLY A 293 18.28 1.03 -4.50
CA GLY A 293 19.05 2.27 -4.62
C GLY A 293 20.41 2.16 -3.92
N ALA A 294 21.54 2.28 -4.63
CA ALA A 294 22.86 2.28 -3.98
C ALA A 294 22.84 3.29 -2.82
N ARG A 295 22.91 2.83 -1.58
CA ARG A 295 23.43 3.67 -0.50
C ARG A 295 24.89 3.96 -0.89
N GLY A 296 25.12 5.11 -1.52
CA GLY A 296 26.46 5.64 -1.60
C GLY A 296 27.04 5.69 -0.18
N PRO A 297 28.39 5.54 -0.02
CA PRO A 297 29.00 5.56 1.30
C PRO A 297 28.52 6.82 2.03
N ALA A 298 28.13 6.67 3.29
CA ALA A 298 27.66 7.74 4.16
C ALA A 298 28.71 8.87 4.24
N GLY A 299 28.63 9.79 3.29
CA GLY A 299 29.32 11.06 3.26
C GLY A 299 28.44 12.08 3.97
N GLY A 300 28.75 12.32 5.24
CA GLY A 300 28.05 13.31 6.04
C GLY A 300 28.04 14.69 5.36
N ARG A 301 26.84 15.14 5.08
CA ARG A 301 26.45 16.55 5.15
C ARG A 301 24.96 16.57 5.45
N GLY A 302 24.61 17.20 6.59
CA GLY A 302 23.24 17.31 7.04
C GLY A 302 22.33 17.83 5.95
N ALA A 303 21.35 17.04 5.58
CA ALA A 303 20.19 17.53 4.86
C ALA A 303 19.43 18.43 5.83
N ALA A 304 19.25 19.70 5.46
CA ALA A 304 18.42 20.63 6.20
C ALA A 304 17.00 20.06 6.24
N ASN A 305 16.46 19.89 7.45
CA ASN A 305 15.06 19.56 7.66
C ASN A 305 14.20 20.53 6.82
N PRO A 306 13.16 20.04 6.13
CA PRO A 306 12.17 20.91 5.53
C PRO A 306 11.55 21.79 6.62
N PRO A 307 11.25 23.06 6.35
CA PRO A 307 10.69 23.96 7.36
C PRO A 307 9.37 23.40 7.88
N ARG A 308 9.27 23.27 9.21
CA ARG A 308 8.00 22.94 9.88
C ARG A 308 6.91 23.90 9.38
N PRO A 309 5.71 23.42 9.05
CA PRO A 309 4.60 24.30 8.74
C PRO A 309 4.39 25.25 9.92
N GLN A 310 4.38 26.55 9.65
CA GLN A 310 4.14 27.56 10.69
C GLN A 310 2.69 27.45 11.11
N PRO A 311 2.38 27.58 12.42
CA PRO A 311 1.01 27.57 12.88
C PRO A 311 0.26 28.77 12.29
N VAL A 312 -0.84 28.50 11.58
CA VAL A 312 -1.75 29.52 11.08
C VAL A 312 -2.43 30.17 12.28
N ILE A 313 -2.02 31.39 12.61
CA ILE A 313 -2.67 32.18 13.65
C ILE A 313 -4.05 32.59 13.12
N ARG A 314 -5.12 31.92 13.57
CA ARG A 314 -6.49 32.30 13.30
C ARG A 314 -6.78 33.60 14.05
N PRO A 315 -7.36 34.65 13.42
CA PRO A 315 -7.82 35.85 14.12
C PRO A 315 -8.95 35.49 15.08
N GLY A 316 -8.75 35.82 16.37
CA GLY A 316 -9.68 35.51 17.44
C GLY A 316 -11.11 36.01 17.16
N ARG A 317 -12.07 35.12 17.34
CA ARG A 317 -13.52 35.51 17.39
C ARG A 317 -13.71 36.52 18.50
N ARG A 318 -14.24 37.71 18.16
CA ARG A 318 -14.68 38.72 19.13
C ARG A 318 -15.81 38.11 19.97
N PRO A 319 -15.80 38.26 21.31
CA PRO A 319 -16.93 37.84 22.13
C PRO A 319 -18.15 38.71 21.83
N SER A 320 -19.28 38.06 21.55
CA SER A 320 -20.60 38.74 21.43
C SER A 320 -20.97 39.40 22.74
N ALA A 321 -21.25 40.69 22.72
CA ALA A 321 -21.71 41.44 23.87
C ALA A 321 -23.09 40.93 24.33
N CYS A 322 -23.14 40.34 25.52
CA CYS A 322 -24.38 39.98 26.21
C CYS A 322 -25.08 41.26 26.68
N GLY A 323 -26.17 41.63 25.98
CA GLY A 323 -27.01 42.76 26.39
C GLY A 323 -27.83 42.43 27.64
N SER A 324 -27.51 43.05 28.75
CA SER A 324 -28.30 43.05 29.97
C SER A 324 -29.60 43.86 29.78
N ARG A 325 -30.76 43.20 29.71
CA ARG A 325 -32.07 43.85 29.87
C ARG A 325 -32.38 43.94 31.37
N ALA A 326 -32.32 45.15 31.89
CA ALA A 326 -32.88 45.53 33.18
C ALA A 326 -34.41 45.38 33.15
N ARG A 327 -34.97 44.55 34.03
CA ARG A 327 -36.41 44.56 34.37
C ARG A 327 -36.67 45.70 35.34
N ARG A 328 -37.49 46.68 34.96
CA ARG A 328 -38.17 47.63 35.91
C ARG A 328 -39.44 46.92 36.38
N ALA A 329 -39.58 46.87 37.70
CA ALA A 329 -40.83 46.58 38.38
C ALA A 329 -41.75 47.80 38.33
N GLY A 330 -43.02 47.54 38.16
CA GLY A 330 -44.18 48.37 38.35
C GLY A 330 -45.39 47.46 38.37
#